data_5b7c4a2165d68fbec5f1f32efda61839
#
_entry.id   5b7c4a2165d68fbec5f1f32efda61839
#
_cell.length_a   1.000
_cell.length_b   1.000
_cell.length_c   1.000
_cell.angle_alpha   90.00
_cell.angle_beta   90.00
_cell.angle_gamma   90.00
#
_symmetry.space_group_name_H-M   'P 1'
#
loop_
_entity.id
_entity.type
_entity.pdbx_description
1 polymer ?
#
loop_
_entity_poly.entity_id
_entity_poly.type
_entity_poly.pdbx_seq_one_letter_code
_entity_poly.pdbx_strand_id
1 'polypeptide(L)'
;GLFGGKKKKKSASRPAPEPEAAGDDYEVSMKTQAIDISGMVDERAQDVVGWVVALNGAQRGRDFRLVTGRNVMGTAADCDIVLTDPYLSSKHMAIRHEDGRFTLIDLDSTNGTFLNDRRCSKDELIDNDKIRLGRTELKFKSLF
;
A
#
# COMPACT_ATOMS: atom_id res chain seq x y z
N GLY A 1 -14.42 -37.35 -26.24
CA GLY A 1 -14.20 -37.37 -25.71
C GLY A 1 -14.34 -37.40 -25.50
N LEU A 2 -14.58 -37.57 -25.80
CA LEU A 2 -14.52 -37.68 -25.33
C LEU A 2 -14.17 -37.51 -24.89
N PHE A 3 -14.04 -37.41 -24.84
CA PHE A 3 -13.54 -37.31 -24.14
C PHE A 3 -12.87 -36.83 -23.62
N GLY A 4 -13.02 -37.18 -24.21
CA GLY A 4 -12.18 -36.91 -23.47
C GLY A 4 -11.64 -36.30 -22.94
N GLY A 5 -11.89 -36.53 -23.17
CA GLY A 5 -11.16 -36.22 -22.44
C GLY A 5 -10.71 -35.63 -21.96
N LYS A 6 -10.92 -35.61 -21.83
CA LYS A 6 -10.45 -35.37 -21.23
C LYS A 6 -9.92 -34.86 -20.63
N LYS A 7 -10.10 -34.98 -20.86
CA LYS A 7 -9.62 -34.77 -20.20
C LYS A 7 -9.01 -34.28 -19.63
N LYS A 8 -9.20 -34.33 -19.88
CA LYS A 8 -8.59 -34.10 -19.21
C LYS A 8 -8.01 -33.53 -18.65
N LYS A 9 -8.23 -33.64 -18.95
CA LYS A 9 -7.62 -33.40 -18.27
C LYS A 9 -7.09 -32.86 -17.72
N LYS A 10 -7.25 -32.95 -17.99
CA LYS A 10 -6.64 -32.68 -17.30
C LYS A 10 -6.14 -32.16 -16.72
N SER A 11 -6.34 -32.43 -17.17
CA SER A 11 -5.75 -32.17 -16.40
C SER A 11 -5.32 -31.76 -15.82
N ALA A 12 -5.30 -31.95 -16.20
CA ALA A 12 -4.68 -31.72 -15.43
C ALA A 12 -4.26 -31.26 -14.86
N SER A 13 -4.25 -31.23 -14.99
CA SER A 13 -3.63 -30.87 -14.25
C SER A 13 -3.29 -30.40 -13.67
N ARG A 14 -3.05 -30.38 -13.65
CA ARG A 14 -2.45 -30.04 -12.90
C ARG A 14 -1.88 -29.67 -12.30
N PRO A 15 -1.54 -29.73 -12.34
CA PRO A 15 -0.76 -29.47 -11.59
C PRO A 15 -0.27 -28.95 -11.00
N ALA A 16 0.15 -29.02 -11.17
CA ALA A 16 0.85 -28.58 -10.52
C ALA A 16 1.28 -28.14 -9.98
N PRO A 17 1.62 -28.19 -10.04
CA PRO A 17 2.31 -27.82 -9.33
C PRO A 17 2.73 -27.29 -8.86
N GLU A 18 2.97 -27.41 -8.90
CA GLU A 18 3.59 -27.00 -8.36
C GLU A 18 4.10 -26.58 -7.81
N PRO A 19 4.31 -26.77 -8.07
CA PRO A 19 5.07 -26.53 -7.45
C PRO A 19 5.35 -26.12 -6.93
N GLU A 20 5.51 -26.39 -7.09
CA GLU A 20 5.87 -26.18 -6.44
C GLU A 20 6.53 -25.98 -6.15
N ALA A 21 6.64 -26.40 -6.45
CA ALA A 21 7.28 -26.42 -5.99
C ALA A 21 7.98 -26.05 -6.09
N ALA A 22 7.85 -26.45 -6.69
CA ALA A 22 8.88 -26.02 -6.79
C ALA A 22 9.29 -25.27 -6.10
N GLY A 23 8.99 -24.91 -6.26
CA GLY A 23 9.40 -24.04 -5.56
C GLY A 23 9.82 -24.33 -4.24
N ASP A 24 9.98 -25.31 -3.88
CA ASP A 24 10.28 -25.54 -2.63
C ASP A 24 11.65 -25.48 -2.25
N ASP A 25 12.51 -25.98 -2.96
CA ASP A 25 13.81 -25.98 -2.60
C ASP A 25 14.41 -24.69 -2.45
N TYR A 26 14.26 -23.87 -3.44
CA TYR A 26 14.86 -22.58 -3.34
C TYR A 26 14.20 -21.81 -2.28
N GLU A 27 13.01 -22.17 -1.95
CA GLU A 27 12.36 -21.52 -0.92
C GLU A 27 13.00 -21.76 0.37
N VAL A 28 13.49 -22.90 0.59
CA VAL A 28 14.17 -23.18 1.80
C VAL A 28 15.32 -22.29 1.99
N SER A 29 16.11 -22.14 1.00
CA SER A 29 17.23 -21.27 1.10
C SER A 29 16.81 -19.90 1.37
N MET A 30 15.77 -19.47 0.70
CA MET A 30 15.33 -18.13 0.90
C MET A 30 14.83 -17.94 2.29
N LYS A 31 14.20 -18.91 2.83
CA LYS A 31 13.71 -18.76 4.15
C LYS A 31 14.84 -18.58 5.13
N THR A 32 15.90 -19.24 4.95
CA THR A 32 17.01 -19.08 5.83
C THR A 32 17.48 -17.66 5.82
N GLN A 33 17.56 -17.09 4.67
CA GLN A 33 18.00 -15.74 4.62
C GLN A 33 17.01 -14.80 5.19
N ALA A 34 15.78 -15.08 4.98
CA ALA A 34 14.76 -14.21 5.53
C ALA A 34 14.82 -14.21 7.03
N ILE A 35 15.11 -15.32 7.63
CA ILE A 35 15.22 -15.35 9.04
C ILE A 35 16.33 -14.47 9.52
N ASP A 36 17.43 -14.50 8.84
CA ASP A 36 18.53 -13.67 9.23
C ASP A 36 18.18 -12.23 9.16
N ILE A 37 17.47 -11.87 8.14
CA ILE A 37 17.10 -10.49 7.99
C ILE A 37 16.10 -10.10 9.02
N SER A 38 15.19 -10.97 9.35
CA SER A 38 14.18 -10.60 10.31
C SER A 38 14.75 -10.32 11.65
N GLY A 39 15.89 -10.84 11.96
CA GLY A 39 16.50 -10.50 13.22
C GLY A 39 16.97 -9.08 13.24
N MET A 40 17.08 -8.44 12.11
CA MET A 40 17.55 -7.10 12.04
C MET A 40 16.48 -6.10 11.68
N VAL A 41 15.30 -6.55 11.36
CA VAL A 41 14.22 -5.67 10.92
C VAL A 41 13.07 -5.77 11.89
N ASP A 42 12.48 -4.65 12.21
CA ASP A 42 11.32 -4.62 13.06
C ASP A 42 10.16 -5.28 12.32
N GLU A 43 9.66 -6.36 12.81
CA GLU A 43 8.57 -7.08 12.16
C GLU A 43 7.31 -6.26 12.08
N ARG A 44 7.14 -5.30 12.97
CA ARG A 44 5.95 -4.48 12.96
C ARG A 44 5.95 -3.43 11.90
N ALA A 45 7.07 -3.22 11.22
CA ALA A 45 7.15 -2.20 10.17
C ALA A 45 6.19 -2.48 9.03
N GLN A 46 5.69 -3.72 8.91
CA GLN A 46 4.75 -4.07 7.86
C GLN A 46 3.32 -4.17 8.36
N ASP A 47 3.08 -3.90 9.63
CA ASP A 47 1.72 -3.99 10.16
C ASP A 47 0.82 -2.95 9.55
N VAL A 48 -0.35 -3.36 9.13
CA VAL A 48 -1.35 -2.44 8.62
C VAL A 48 -1.94 -1.69 9.80
N VAL A 49 -1.96 -0.39 9.74
CA VAL A 49 -2.49 0.46 10.80
C VAL A 49 -3.69 1.27 10.35
N GLY A 50 -3.93 1.34 9.05
CA GLY A 50 -5.06 2.09 8.54
C GLY A 50 -5.10 2.05 7.03
N TRP A 51 -5.93 2.89 6.44
CA TRP A 51 -6.12 2.94 4.98
C TRP A 51 -6.44 4.35 4.56
N VAL A 52 -6.19 4.65 3.29
CA VAL A 52 -6.79 5.80 2.63
C VAL A 52 -7.60 5.26 1.45
N VAL A 53 -8.78 5.82 1.24
CA VAL A 53 -9.66 5.39 0.18
C VAL A 53 -9.88 6.57 -0.75
N ALA A 54 -9.66 6.36 -2.04
CA ALA A 54 -9.85 7.44 -3.01
C ALA A 54 -11.33 7.64 -3.24
N LEU A 55 -11.77 8.88 -3.06
CA LEU A 55 -13.17 9.23 -3.20
C LEU A 55 -13.51 9.70 -4.61
N ASN A 56 -12.52 10.08 -5.37
CA ASN A 56 -12.72 10.59 -6.73
C ASN A 56 -11.50 10.30 -7.59
N GLY A 57 -11.55 10.73 -8.83
CA GLY A 57 -10.41 10.67 -9.73
C GLY A 57 -10.19 9.30 -10.35
N ALA A 58 -9.03 9.13 -10.95
CA ALA A 58 -8.71 7.92 -11.70
C ALA A 58 -8.74 6.66 -10.86
N GLN A 59 -8.50 6.78 -9.58
CA GLN A 59 -8.42 5.62 -8.70
C GLN A 59 -9.59 5.54 -7.73
N ARG A 60 -10.69 6.20 -8.07
CA ARG A 60 -11.86 6.25 -7.21
C ARG A 60 -12.27 4.86 -6.76
N GLY A 61 -12.57 4.71 -5.51
CA GLY A 61 -13.03 3.45 -4.92
C GLY A 61 -11.92 2.51 -4.51
N ARG A 62 -10.67 2.86 -4.82
CA ARG A 62 -9.55 2.02 -4.42
C ARG A 62 -9.05 2.41 -3.05
N ASP A 63 -8.58 1.43 -2.32
CA ASP A 63 -7.99 1.67 -1.02
C ASP A 63 -6.51 1.38 -1.06
N PHE A 64 -5.77 2.03 -0.19
CA PHE A 64 -4.34 1.86 -0.10
C PHE A 64 -3.99 1.68 1.38
N ARG A 65 -3.23 0.65 1.70
CA ARG A 65 -2.88 0.38 3.09
C ARG A 65 -1.86 1.36 3.60
N LEU A 66 -2.01 1.68 4.87
CA LEU A 66 -1.01 2.42 5.61
C LEU A 66 -0.36 1.46 6.59
N VAL A 67 0.96 1.50 6.68
CA VAL A 67 1.71 0.63 7.57
C VAL A 67 2.43 1.45 8.62
N THR A 68 2.93 0.79 9.63
CA THR A 68 3.72 1.45 10.68
C THR A 68 4.87 2.21 10.04
N GLY A 69 5.15 3.37 10.55
CA GLY A 69 6.21 4.22 10.03
C GLY A 69 5.69 5.18 8.98
N ARG A 70 6.52 5.49 8.01
CA ARG A 70 6.26 6.55 7.05
C ARG A 70 5.69 5.99 5.76
N ASN A 71 4.61 6.55 5.28
CA ASN A 71 3.98 6.18 4.02
C ASN A 71 3.97 7.40 3.12
N VAL A 72 4.76 7.38 2.06
CA VAL A 72 4.89 8.52 1.15
C VAL A 72 3.94 8.35 -0.02
N MET A 73 3.25 9.41 -0.37
CA MET A 73 2.28 9.41 -1.47
C MET A 73 2.65 10.45 -2.50
N GLY A 74 2.51 10.10 -3.75
CA GLY A 74 2.77 11.02 -4.86
C GLY A 74 2.71 10.28 -6.17
N THR A 75 3.22 10.90 -7.23
CA THR A 75 3.18 10.30 -8.56
C THR A 75 4.40 9.47 -8.89
N ALA A 76 5.47 9.59 -8.09
CA ALA A 76 6.69 8.85 -8.39
C ALA A 76 6.50 7.36 -8.15
N ALA A 77 7.11 6.56 -8.99
CA ALA A 77 6.95 5.11 -8.92
C ALA A 77 7.51 4.51 -7.63
N ASP A 78 8.42 5.20 -6.98
CA ASP A 78 9.02 4.72 -5.74
C ASP A 78 8.29 5.21 -4.49
N CYS A 79 7.16 5.87 -4.63
CA CYS A 79 6.32 6.20 -3.49
C CYS A 79 5.71 4.92 -2.92
N ASP A 80 5.40 4.93 -1.65
CA ASP A 80 4.69 3.81 -1.02
C ASP A 80 3.29 3.68 -1.57
N ILE A 81 2.65 4.80 -1.84
CA ILE A 81 1.34 4.84 -2.47
C ILE A 81 1.45 5.74 -3.69
N VAL A 82 1.26 5.18 -4.88
CA VAL A 82 1.38 5.92 -6.11
C VAL A 82 0.00 6.34 -6.57
N LEU A 83 -0.19 7.65 -6.70
CA LEU A 83 -1.48 8.21 -7.11
C LEU A 83 -1.34 8.81 -8.51
N THR A 84 -2.40 8.70 -9.29
CA THR A 84 -2.43 9.20 -10.65
C THR A 84 -3.22 10.51 -10.67
N ASP A 85 -2.51 11.62 -10.72
CA ASP A 85 -3.14 12.94 -10.71
C ASP A 85 -2.08 13.95 -11.19
N PRO A 86 -2.31 14.65 -12.28
CA PRO A 86 -1.30 15.55 -12.83
C PRO A 86 -1.00 16.75 -11.94
N TYR A 87 -1.80 16.99 -10.94
CA TYR A 87 -1.60 18.12 -10.03
C TYR A 87 -0.79 17.72 -8.79
N LEU A 88 -0.32 16.47 -8.72
CA LEU A 88 0.47 16.02 -7.59
C LEU A 88 1.94 16.14 -7.87
N SER A 89 2.69 16.43 -6.82
CA SER A 89 4.15 16.39 -6.87
C SER A 89 4.61 14.96 -6.83
N SER A 90 5.85 14.71 -7.23
CA SER A 90 6.44 13.36 -7.22
C SER A 90 6.34 12.72 -5.86
N LYS A 91 6.72 13.45 -4.81
CA LYS A 91 6.52 13.04 -3.44
C LYS A 91 5.75 14.16 -2.79
N HIS A 92 4.45 13.97 -2.69
CA HIS A 92 3.54 15.06 -2.35
C HIS A 92 3.35 15.18 -0.85
N MET A 93 3.09 14.08 -0.17
CA MET A 93 2.88 14.12 1.26
C MET A 93 3.13 12.75 1.86
N ALA A 94 3.20 12.69 3.16
CA ALA A 94 3.39 11.43 3.86
C ALA A 94 2.43 11.32 5.03
N ILE A 95 2.04 10.10 5.35
CA ILE A 95 1.33 9.82 6.58
C ILE A 95 2.23 8.93 7.40
N ARG A 96 2.53 9.36 8.62
CA ARG A 96 3.40 8.60 9.49
C ARG A 96 2.61 8.07 10.68
N HIS A 97 2.80 6.80 10.98
CA HIS A 97 2.22 6.18 12.16
C HIS A 97 3.35 5.86 13.12
N GLU A 98 3.30 6.47 14.30
CA GLU A 98 4.33 6.29 15.29
C GLU A 98 3.73 6.55 16.66
N ASP A 99 4.00 5.70 17.62
CA ASP A 99 3.51 5.87 18.99
C ASP A 99 1.99 6.00 19.05
N GLY A 100 1.32 5.22 18.22
CA GLY A 100 -0.15 5.20 18.22
C GLY A 100 -0.81 6.39 17.57
N ARG A 101 -0.04 7.26 16.91
CA ARG A 101 -0.59 8.46 16.30
C ARG A 101 -0.31 8.50 14.81
N PHE A 102 -1.24 9.08 14.07
CA PHE A 102 -1.08 9.32 12.65
C PHE A 102 -0.81 10.80 12.43
N THR A 103 0.22 11.11 11.67
CA THR A 103 0.58 12.48 11.35
C THR A 103 0.63 12.65 9.83
N LEU A 104 -0.07 13.67 9.32
CA LEU A 104 -0.04 14.03 7.92
C LEU A 104 1.04 15.10 7.74
N ILE A 105 1.93 14.91 6.78
CA ILE A 105 3.05 15.82 6.55
C ILE A 105 3.11 16.17 5.07
N ASP A 106 2.99 17.43 4.73
CA ASP A 106 3.18 17.90 3.36
C ASP A 106 4.67 17.92 3.05
N LEU A 107 5.08 17.41 1.91
CA LEU A 107 6.48 17.30 1.54
C LEU A 107 6.85 18.41 0.55
N ASP A 108 6.55 19.63 0.92
CA ASP A 108 6.86 20.80 0.09
C ASP A 108 6.20 20.69 -1.27
N SER A 109 4.97 20.25 -1.30
CA SER A 109 4.26 20.04 -2.55
C SER A 109 3.97 21.37 -3.25
N THR A 110 3.87 21.35 -4.55
CA THR A 110 3.58 22.54 -5.33
C THR A 110 2.19 23.06 -5.06
N ASN A 111 1.21 22.20 -5.02
CA ASN A 111 -0.18 22.62 -4.90
C ASN A 111 -0.76 22.47 -3.50
N GLY A 112 0.02 21.96 -2.57
CA GLY A 112 -0.41 21.87 -1.17
C GLY A 112 -1.20 20.61 -0.84
N THR A 113 -1.34 20.36 0.44
CA THR A 113 -2.13 19.27 1.00
C THR A 113 -3.16 19.88 1.92
N PHE A 114 -4.39 19.40 1.85
CA PHE A 114 -5.49 19.98 2.61
C PHE A 114 -6.13 18.92 3.51
N LEU A 115 -6.33 19.24 4.75
CA LEU A 115 -6.96 18.36 5.72
C LEU A 115 -8.30 18.98 6.09
N ASN A 116 -9.38 18.29 5.76
CA ASN A 116 -10.74 18.78 5.99
C ASN A 116 -10.91 20.20 5.47
N ASP A 117 -10.42 20.42 4.25
CA ASP A 117 -10.54 21.69 3.52
C ASP A 117 -9.67 22.83 4.04
N ARG A 118 -8.72 22.52 4.94
CA ARG A 118 -7.77 23.53 5.37
C ARG A 118 -6.38 23.10 4.98
N ARG A 119 -5.62 24.01 4.43
CA ARG A 119 -4.25 23.73 4.03
C ARG A 119 -3.42 23.40 5.27
N CYS A 120 -2.65 22.32 5.19
CA CYS A 120 -1.83 21.92 6.32
C CYS A 120 -0.42 21.62 5.87
N SER A 121 0.54 21.81 6.75
CA SER A 121 1.91 21.38 6.50
C SER A 121 2.20 20.16 7.37
N LYS A 122 1.68 20.10 8.57
CA LYS A 122 1.85 18.97 9.46
C LYS A 122 0.73 18.99 10.48
N ASP A 123 -0.03 17.92 10.50
CA ASP A 123 -1.18 17.85 11.39
C ASP A 123 -1.47 16.41 11.78
N GLU A 124 -2.12 16.24 12.90
CA GLU A 124 -2.52 14.90 13.33
C GLU A 124 -3.78 14.47 12.58
N LEU A 125 -3.84 13.20 12.20
CA LEU A 125 -5.01 12.62 11.54
C LEU A 125 -5.81 11.81 12.53
N ILE A 126 -7.13 11.91 12.40
CA ILE A 126 -8.03 11.05 13.16
C ILE A 126 -8.96 10.34 12.19
N ASP A 127 -9.56 9.28 12.64
CA ASP A 127 -10.43 8.45 11.81
C ASP A 127 -11.50 9.31 11.12
N ASN A 128 -11.72 9.05 9.85
CA ASN A 128 -12.68 9.72 9.00
C ASN A 128 -12.25 11.09 8.46
N ASP A 129 -11.04 11.52 8.71
CA ASP A 129 -10.56 12.77 8.14
C ASP A 129 -10.51 12.68 6.62
N LYS A 130 -10.77 13.81 5.96
CA LYS A 130 -10.69 13.89 4.51
C LYS A 130 -9.42 14.63 4.14
N ILE A 131 -8.66 14.06 3.23
CA ILE A 131 -7.41 14.63 2.76
C ILE A 131 -7.55 14.94 1.28
N ARG A 132 -7.14 16.14 0.87
CA ARG A 132 -7.12 16.48 -0.54
C ARG A 132 -5.73 16.87 -0.95
N LEU A 133 -5.24 16.24 -2.01
CA LEU A 133 -3.97 16.58 -2.63
C LEU A 133 -4.21 16.61 -4.12
N GLY A 134 -3.81 17.69 -4.77
CA GLY A 134 -4.16 17.91 -6.16
C GLY A 134 -5.66 17.96 -6.30
N ARG A 135 -6.18 17.13 -7.20
CA ARG A 135 -7.64 16.98 -7.35
C ARG A 135 -8.13 15.70 -6.71
N THR A 136 -7.27 14.96 -6.05
CA THR A 136 -7.61 13.67 -5.45
C THR A 136 -8.08 13.88 -4.01
N GLU A 137 -9.22 13.29 -3.69
CA GLU A 137 -9.73 13.31 -2.33
C GLU A 137 -9.65 11.93 -1.74
N LEU A 138 -9.15 11.83 -0.53
CA LEU A 138 -8.99 10.57 0.17
C LEU A 138 -9.71 10.62 1.50
N LYS A 139 -10.28 9.50 1.89
CA LYS A 139 -10.81 9.35 3.24
C LYS A 139 -9.81 8.55 4.04
N PHE A 140 -9.42 9.06 5.18
CA PHE A 140 -8.51 8.36 6.06
C PHE A 140 -9.30 7.48 7.03
N LYS A 141 -8.88 6.23 7.14
CA LYS A 141 -9.50 5.27 8.06
C LYS A 141 -8.42 4.66 8.93
N SER A 142 -8.65 4.71 10.23
CA SER A 142 -7.73 4.14 11.20
C SER A 142 -8.20 2.76 11.60
N LEU A 143 -7.27 1.85 11.82
CA LEU A 143 -7.59 0.54 12.33
C LEU A 143 -7.96 0.65 13.82
N PHE A 144 -7.51 1.66 14.49
CA PHE A 144 -7.67 1.78 15.94
C PHE A 144 -8.75 2.76 16.40
#